data_17bcb2fcde3d5ee6417b0bf1533ea81a
#
_entry.id   17bcb2fcde3d5ee6417b0bf1533ea81a
#
_cell.length_a   1.000
_cell.length_b   1.000
_cell.length_c   1.000
_cell.angle_alpha   90.00
_cell.angle_beta   90.00
_cell.angle_gamma   90.00
#
_symmetry.space_group_name_H-M   'P 1'
#
loop_
_entity.id
_entity.type
_entity.pdbx_description
1 polymer ?
#
loop_
_entity_poly.entity_id
_entity_poly.type
_entity_poly.pdbx_seq_one_letter_code
_entity_poly.pdbx_strand_id
1 'polypeptide(L)'
;AVSYHGILYVANNSGLVTFDGNTWNTYPLPDKTPIYKVSFQNDSIYTQGKSSLGYWLYDELGNLEYHPIDTLPSHVGFDNPETNYTIPKEIEEKHPTSFASAGGLNFTGTSTSGIYITNDEGEIFQHLNINNQLQDNIVRSICVQDNNLIWVALDNGISQIDINPPIAMLGKRSQIGKLEDAVKEDNRLYIRTNLGYFSRSLMFGDKFTPISGEIGRSYIHPDTADNHLSVSTLFKNK
;
A
#
# COMPACT_ATOMS: atom_id res chain seq x y z
N ALA A 1 -4.31 7.87 -10.02
CA ALA A 1 -5.45 6.97 -9.75
C ALA A 1 -6.30 7.53 -8.62
N VAL A 2 -7.57 7.19 -8.59
CA VAL A 2 -8.50 7.52 -7.50
C VAL A 2 -9.37 6.31 -7.21
N SER A 3 -9.84 6.17 -5.96
CA SER A 3 -10.78 5.12 -5.57
C SER A 3 -12.06 5.75 -5.03
N TYR A 4 -13.21 5.25 -5.45
CA TYR A 4 -14.52 5.68 -4.99
C TYR A 4 -15.52 4.53 -5.02
N HIS A 5 -16.28 4.36 -3.92
CA HIS A 5 -17.26 3.27 -3.72
C HIS A 5 -16.71 1.87 -4.07
N GLY A 6 -15.42 1.62 -3.75
CA GLY A 6 -14.78 0.34 -4.02
C GLY A 6 -14.30 0.14 -5.46
N ILE A 7 -14.53 1.12 -6.34
CA ILE A 7 -14.02 1.10 -7.72
C ILE A 7 -12.75 1.94 -7.80
N LEU A 8 -11.69 1.39 -8.37
CA LEU A 8 -10.46 2.09 -8.70
C LEU A 8 -10.56 2.66 -10.12
N TYR A 9 -10.21 3.92 -10.29
CA TYR A 9 -10.14 4.62 -11.58
C TYR A 9 -8.69 5.02 -11.85
N VAL A 10 -8.18 4.65 -13.01
CA VAL A 10 -6.76 4.84 -13.37
C VAL A 10 -6.66 5.56 -14.71
N ALA A 11 -5.93 6.67 -14.73
CA ALA A 11 -5.50 7.31 -15.97
C ALA A 11 -4.48 6.43 -16.68
N ASN A 12 -4.71 6.14 -17.96
CA ASN A 12 -3.89 5.21 -18.73
C ASN A 12 -3.74 5.68 -20.18
N ASN A 13 -2.74 5.18 -20.88
CA ASN A 13 -2.49 5.47 -22.30
C ASN A 13 -3.64 5.00 -23.22
N SER A 14 -4.41 4.01 -22.80
CA SER A 14 -5.55 3.47 -23.56
C SER A 14 -6.89 4.12 -23.19
N GLY A 15 -6.92 5.07 -22.23
CA GLY A 15 -8.13 5.71 -21.74
C GLY A 15 -8.29 5.63 -20.23
N LEU A 16 -9.51 5.71 -19.74
CA LEU A 16 -9.86 5.48 -18.34
C LEU A 16 -9.97 3.98 -18.09
N VAL A 17 -9.19 3.48 -17.15
CA VAL A 17 -9.26 2.08 -16.71
C VAL A 17 -9.96 2.01 -15.37
N THR A 18 -10.89 1.08 -15.20
CA THR A 18 -11.59 0.83 -13.94
C THR A 18 -11.35 -0.58 -13.43
N PHE A 19 -11.38 -0.74 -12.11
CA PHE A 19 -11.35 -2.04 -11.44
C PHE A 19 -12.35 -2.06 -10.30
N ASP A 20 -13.27 -3.00 -10.31
CA ASP A 20 -14.36 -3.16 -9.33
C ASP A 20 -14.06 -4.19 -8.22
N GLY A 21 -12.82 -4.65 -8.12
CA GLY A 21 -12.40 -5.73 -7.22
C GLY A 21 -12.34 -7.10 -7.90
N ASN A 22 -12.91 -7.24 -9.10
CA ASN A 22 -12.94 -8.49 -9.86
C ASN A 22 -12.55 -8.30 -11.33
N THR A 23 -13.05 -7.24 -11.99
CA THR A 23 -12.94 -7.04 -13.44
C THR A 23 -12.26 -5.73 -13.77
N TRP A 24 -11.32 -5.77 -14.71
CA TRP A 24 -10.72 -4.60 -15.34
C TRP A 24 -11.49 -4.22 -16.61
N ASN A 25 -11.92 -2.95 -16.68
CA ASN A 25 -12.55 -2.40 -17.87
C ASN A 25 -11.75 -1.20 -18.37
N THR A 26 -11.74 -0.98 -19.69
CA THR A 26 -11.06 0.16 -20.32
C THR A 26 -12.04 0.95 -21.15
N TYR A 27 -12.09 2.25 -20.89
CA TYR A 27 -12.96 3.21 -21.58
C TYR A 27 -12.09 4.19 -22.36
N PRO A 28 -11.90 4.03 -23.67
CA PRO A 28 -11.10 4.94 -24.47
C PRO A 28 -11.82 6.29 -24.63
N LEU A 29 -11.02 7.37 -24.71
CA LEU A 29 -11.54 8.65 -25.15
C LEU A 29 -11.99 8.58 -26.62
N PRO A 30 -12.94 9.43 -27.07
CA PRO A 30 -13.39 9.43 -28.46
C PRO A 30 -12.27 9.64 -29.49
N ASP A 31 -11.27 10.46 -29.14
CA ASP A 31 -10.07 10.72 -29.94
C ASP A 31 -8.94 9.70 -29.74
N LYS A 32 -9.15 8.68 -28.89
CA LYS A 32 -8.19 7.64 -28.52
C LYS A 32 -6.84 8.17 -27.99
N THR A 33 -6.84 9.37 -27.42
CA THR A 33 -5.64 9.92 -26.80
C THR A 33 -5.47 9.41 -25.36
N PRO A 34 -4.23 9.41 -24.83
CA PRO A 34 -3.98 9.02 -23.43
C PRO A 34 -4.65 9.97 -22.43
N ILE A 35 -5.07 9.40 -21.31
CA ILE A 35 -5.46 10.12 -20.11
C ILE A 35 -4.27 10.15 -19.16
N TYR A 36 -3.91 11.33 -18.65
CA TYR A 36 -2.78 11.52 -17.75
C TYR A 36 -3.20 11.76 -16.30
N LYS A 37 -4.38 12.36 -16.09
CA LYS A 37 -4.88 12.68 -14.77
C LYS A 37 -6.33 12.24 -14.61
N VAL A 38 -6.66 11.79 -13.42
CA VAL A 38 -8.02 11.41 -13.01
C VAL A 38 -8.28 11.97 -11.62
N SER A 39 -9.47 12.51 -11.41
CA SER A 39 -9.96 13.01 -10.13
C SER A 39 -11.43 12.64 -9.98
N PHE A 40 -11.89 12.49 -8.74
CA PHE A 40 -13.30 12.23 -8.44
C PHE A 40 -13.87 13.38 -7.62
N GLN A 41 -14.97 13.96 -8.09
CA GLN A 41 -15.67 15.05 -7.40
C GLN A 41 -17.17 15.02 -7.77
N ASN A 42 -18.04 15.17 -6.77
CA ASN A 42 -19.48 15.30 -6.96
C ASN A 42 -20.09 14.21 -7.88
N ASP A 43 -19.81 12.94 -7.58
CA ASP A 43 -20.26 11.76 -8.34
C ASP A 43 -19.78 11.71 -9.81
N SER A 44 -18.84 12.53 -10.19
CA SER A 44 -18.27 12.59 -11.53
C SER A 44 -16.77 12.26 -11.51
N ILE A 45 -16.33 11.51 -12.52
CA ILE A 45 -14.92 11.17 -12.71
C ILE A 45 -14.34 12.15 -13.71
N TYR A 46 -13.53 13.08 -13.28
CA TYR A 46 -12.86 14.05 -14.16
C TYR A 46 -11.57 13.47 -14.69
N THR A 47 -11.33 13.67 -15.99
CA THR A 47 -10.10 13.21 -16.65
C THR A 47 -9.49 14.29 -17.50
N GLN A 48 -8.14 14.30 -17.52
CA GLN A 48 -7.35 15.19 -18.36
C GLN A 48 -6.35 14.37 -19.19
N GLY A 49 -6.44 14.53 -20.50
CA GLY A 49 -5.47 14.05 -21.47
C GLY A 49 -4.61 15.19 -22.03
N LYS A 50 -3.91 14.95 -23.14
CA LYS A 50 -3.06 15.95 -23.79
C LYS A 50 -3.88 17.10 -24.39
N SER A 51 -4.98 16.77 -25.06
CA SER A 51 -5.87 17.71 -25.74
C SER A 51 -7.34 17.50 -25.37
N SER A 52 -7.60 16.66 -24.40
CA SER A 52 -8.94 16.28 -23.95
C SER A 52 -9.09 16.61 -22.48
N LEU A 53 -10.18 17.26 -22.13
CA LEU A 53 -10.62 17.52 -20.77
C LEU A 53 -12.10 17.15 -20.71
N GLY A 54 -12.51 16.43 -19.69
CA GLY A 54 -13.89 16.01 -19.57
C GLY A 54 -14.17 15.26 -18.29
N TYR A 55 -15.41 14.82 -18.15
CA TYR A 55 -15.85 13.99 -17.06
C TYR A 55 -16.64 12.78 -17.57
N TRP A 56 -16.76 11.79 -16.71
CA TRP A 56 -17.48 10.56 -16.98
C TRP A 56 -18.61 10.40 -15.96
N LEU A 57 -19.76 9.99 -16.46
CA LEU A 57 -20.92 9.62 -15.64
C LEU A 57 -21.36 8.21 -16.00
N TYR A 58 -21.97 7.53 -15.04
CA TYR A 58 -22.66 6.27 -15.30
C TYR A 58 -24.04 6.57 -15.89
N ASP A 59 -24.35 5.90 -17.00
CA ASP A 59 -25.70 5.88 -17.57
C ASP A 59 -26.64 4.99 -16.72
N GLU A 60 -27.92 4.95 -17.09
CA GLU A 60 -28.95 4.13 -16.41
C GLU A 60 -28.64 2.61 -16.50
N LEU A 61 -27.80 2.19 -17.42
CA LEU A 61 -27.38 0.80 -17.62
C LEU A 61 -26.07 0.47 -16.92
N GLY A 62 -25.41 1.46 -16.29
CA GLY A 62 -24.14 1.30 -15.59
C GLY A 62 -22.91 1.39 -16.50
N ASN A 63 -23.02 1.93 -17.72
CA ASN A 63 -21.87 2.21 -18.57
C ASN A 63 -21.35 3.62 -18.31
N LEU A 64 -20.03 3.81 -18.44
CA LEU A 64 -19.41 5.13 -18.34
C LEU A 64 -19.50 5.87 -19.67
N GLU A 65 -20.12 7.05 -19.66
CA GLU A 65 -20.19 7.96 -20.78
C GLU A 65 -19.26 9.18 -20.56
N TYR A 66 -18.50 9.55 -21.60
CA TYR A 66 -17.59 10.68 -21.58
C TYR A 66 -18.27 11.97 -22.06
N HIS A 67 -18.14 13.01 -21.27
CA HIS A 67 -18.63 14.37 -21.56
C HIS A 67 -17.45 15.34 -21.64
N PRO A 68 -17.11 15.87 -22.83
CA PRO A 68 -16.03 16.85 -22.97
C PRO A 68 -16.41 18.19 -22.36
N ILE A 69 -15.42 18.91 -21.82
CA ILE A 69 -15.53 20.28 -21.31
C ILE A 69 -14.34 21.11 -21.77
N ASP A 70 -14.54 22.43 -21.87
CA ASP A 70 -13.48 23.35 -22.27
C ASP A 70 -12.62 23.78 -21.09
N THR A 71 -13.20 23.84 -19.88
CA THR A 71 -12.53 24.32 -18.68
C THR A 71 -12.87 23.44 -17.49
N LEU A 72 -11.87 23.21 -16.62
CA LEU A 72 -12.06 22.47 -15.38
C LEU A 72 -12.90 23.33 -14.40
N PRO A 73 -13.95 22.77 -13.79
CA PRO A 73 -14.66 23.48 -12.72
C PRO A 73 -13.73 23.87 -11.57
N SER A 74 -13.91 25.05 -10.98
CA SER A 74 -13.01 25.60 -9.97
C SER A 74 -12.88 24.74 -8.69
N HIS A 75 -13.83 23.85 -8.43
CA HIS A 75 -13.82 22.93 -7.29
C HIS A 75 -13.14 21.60 -7.58
N VAL A 76 -12.70 21.38 -8.83
CA VAL A 76 -12.03 20.14 -9.25
C VAL A 76 -10.54 20.39 -9.36
N GLY A 77 -9.76 19.56 -8.67
CA GLY A 77 -8.30 19.55 -8.74
C GLY A 77 -7.77 18.17 -9.13
N PHE A 78 -6.61 18.16 -9.73
CA PHE A 78 -5.86 16.93 -10.03
C PHE A 78 -4.58 16.83 -9.19
N ASP A 79 -4.45 17.67 -8.19
CA ASP A 79 -3.24 17.75 -7.38
C ASP A 79 -3.18 16.60 -6.37
N ASN A 80 -1.97 16.21 -6.03
CA ASN A 80 -1.74 15.32 -4.92
C ASN A 80 -2.20 16.01 -3.63
N PRO A 81 -2.74 15.27 -2.65
CA PRO A 81 -3.04 15.83 -1.35
C PRO A 81 -1.78 16.47 -0.75
N GLU A 82 -1.94 17.61 -0.10
CA GLU A 82 -0.86 18.23 0.67
C GLU A 82 -0.40 17.25 1.77
N THR A 83 0.90 17.14 1.95
CA THR A 83 1.46 16.31 3.01
C THR A 83 1.41 17.05 4.34
N ASN A 84 0.79 16.44 5.34
CA ASN A 84 0.74 16.96 6.71
C ASN A 84 1.83 16.35 7.62
N TYR A 85 2.80 15.65 7.03
CA TYR A 85 3.89 14.98 7.74
C TYR A 85 5.26 15.40 7.20
N THR A 86 6.29 15.21 8.02
CA THR A 86 7.67 15.52 7.64
C THR A 86 8.23 14.43 6.74
N ILE A 87 8.66 14.81 5.53
CA ILE A 87 9.35 13.89 4.63
C ILE A 87 10.85 13.91 5.01
N PRO A 88 11.44 12.74 5.36
CA PRO A 88 12.87 12.66 5.63
C PRO A 88 13.70 13.09 4.42
N LYS A 89 14.80 13.80 4.68
CA LYS A 89 15.73 14.27 3.64
C LYS A 89 16.22 13.14 2.71
N GLU A 90 16.41 11.97 3.28
CA GLU A 90 16.77 10.76 2.52
C GLU A 90 15.75 10.41 1.44
N ILE A 91 14.46 10.64 1.71
CA ILE A 91 13.37 10.41 0.76
C ILE A 91 13.23 11.58 -0.22
N GLU A 92 13.45 12.81 0.23
CA GLU A 92 13.42 13.99 -0.65
C GLU A 92 14.42 13.86 -1.81
N GLU A 93 15.62 13.32 -1.53
CA GLU A 93 16.66 13.06 -2.54
C GLU A 93 16.27 11.99 -3.58
N LYS A 94 15.19 11.23 -3.36
CA LYS A 94 14.67 10.22 -4.28
C LYS A 94 13.57 10.73 -5.21
N HIS A 95 13.38 12.04 -5.26
CA HIS A 95 12.38 12.71 -6.09
C HIS A 95 10.96 12.21 -5.85
N PRO A 96 10.34 12.61 -4.73
CA PRO A 96 8.96 12.25 -4.40
C PRO A 96 7.99 12.66 -5.52
N THR A 97 7.05 11.79 -5.83
CA THR A 97 6.06 11.97 -6.89
C THR A 97 4.62 11.95 -6.40
N SER A 98 4.38 11.24 -5.31
CA SER A 98 3.01 11.02 -4.81
C SER A 98 3.03 10.70 -3.31
N PHE A 99 1.97 11.13 -2.63
CA PHE A 99 1.84 11.04 -1.18
C PHE A 99 0.47 10.49 -0.80
N ALA A 100 0.42 9.75 0.30
CA ALA A 100 -0.82 9.29 0.89
C ALA A 100 -0.62 8.99 2.37
N SER A 101 -1.71 9.04 3.17
CA SER A 101 -1.71 8.61 4.57
C SER A 101 -2.89 7.68 4.80
N ALA A 102 -2.64 6.53 5.42
CA ALA A 102 -3.65 5.55 5.77
C ALA A 102 -3.16 4.67 6.92
N GLY A 103 -4.07 4.25 7.81
CA GLY A 103 -3.77 3.34 8.91
C GLY A 103 -2.71 3.85 9.90
N GLY A 104 -2.56 5.19 10.03
CA GLY A 104 -1.53 5.80 10.89
C GLY A 104 -0.12 5.75 10.30
N LEU A 105 0.01 5.48 9.00
CA LEU A 105 1.26 5.46 8.26
C LEU A 105 1.22 6.43 7.09
N ASN A 106 2.38 6.93 6.70
CA ASN A 106 2.57 7.84 5.58
C ASN A 106 3.33 7.12 4.47
N PHE A 107 2.85 7.28 3.25
CA PHE A 107 3.35 6.63 2.04
C PHE A 107 3.89 7.68 1.09
N THR A 108 5.17 7.61 0.80
CA THR A 108 5.83 8.49 -0.16
C THR A 108 6.32 7.68 -1.35
N GLY A 109 5.67 7.86 -2.49
CA GLY A 109 6.10 7.31 -3.77
C GLY A 109 7.20 8.17 -4.40
N THR A 110 8.16 7.55 -5.05
CA THR A 110 9.30 8.22 -5.69
C THR A 110 9.42 7.86 -7.16
N SER A 111 10.13 8.69 -7.92
CA SER A 111 10.36 8.45 -9.36
C SER A 111 11.43 7.41 -9.67
N THR A 112 12.17 6.91 -8.67
CA THR A 112 13.32 6.03 -8.91
C THR A 112 13.48 4.88 -7.94
N SER A 113 12.87 4.99 -6.75
CA SER A 113 13.21 4.11 -5.63
C SER A 113 12.03 3.34 -5.04
N GLY A 114 10.83 3.46 -5.63
CA GLY A 114 9.62 2.82 -5.10
C GLY A 114 8.94 3.64 -4.02
N ILE A 115 8.45 3.00 -2.97
CA ILE A 115 7.64 3.59 -1.92
C ILE A 115 8.35 3.48 -0.58
N TYR A 116 8.40 4.60 0.13
CA TYR A 116 8.81 4.66 1.54
C TYR A 116 7.57 4.78 2.41
N ILE A 117 7.56 4.02 3.49
CA ILE A 117 6.49 4.01 4.50
C ILE A 117 7.06 4.51 5.79
N THR A 118 6.50 5.60 6.32
CA THR A 118 6.99 6.28 7.52
C THR A 118 5.87 6.51 8.54
N ASN A 119 6.24 6.84 9.77
CA ASN A 119 5.33 7.46 10.75
C ASN A 119 5.32 8.99 10.58
N ASP A 120 4.56 9.68 11.44
CA ASP A 120 4.46 11.15 11.41
C ASP A 120 5.76 11.84 11.82
N GLU A 121 6.63 11.17 12.58
CA GLU A 121 7.97 11.64 12.96
C GLU A 121 9.00 11.47 11.85
N GLY A 122 8.63 10.78 10.75
CA GLY A 122 9.50 10.54 9.60
C GLY A 122 10.41 9.31 9.76
N GLU A 123 10.18 8.46 10.75
CA GLU A 123 10.92 7.19 10.86
C GLU A 123 10.48 6.23 9.76
N ILE A 124 11.44 5.67 9.02
CA ILE A 124 11.18 4.76 7.92
C ILE A 124 10.95 3.35 8.46
N PHE A 125 9.70 2.88 8.39
CA PHE A 125 9.34 1.51 8.75
C PHE A 125 9.66 0.52 7.65
N GLN A 126 9.37 0.90 6.40
CA GLN A 126 9.54 0.00 5.27
C GLN A 126 9.85 0.77 3.99
N HIS A 127 10.62 0.11 3.12
CA HIS A 127 10.90 0.56 1.78
C HIS A 127 10.52 -0.55 0.80
N LEU A 128 9.49 -0.31 -0.01
CA LEU A 128 9.02 -1.23 -1.05
C LEU A 128 9.58 -0.82 -2.40
N ASN A 129 10.17 -1.78 -3.11
CA ASN A 129 10.77 -1.58 -4.43
C ASN A 129 10.72 -2.88 -5.25
N ILE A 130 11.27 -2.86 -6.45
CA ILE A 130 11.28 -4.02 -7.35
C ILE A 130 11.99 -5.26 -6.76
N ASN A 131 12.88 -5.09 -5.79
CA ASN A 131 13.57 -6.21 -5.14
C ASN A 131 12.72 -6.89 -4.06
N ASN A 132 11.64 -6.23 -3.62
CA ASN A 132 10.86 -6.70 -2.49
C ASN A 132 9.37 -6.39 -2.61
N GLN A 133 8.69 -6.77 -3.69
CA GLN A 133 7.22 -6.80 -3.83
C GLN A 133 6.59 -5.78 -4.79
N LEU A 134 7.25 -4.67 -5.17
CA LEU A 134 6.71 -3.82 -6.23
C LEU A 134 7.07 -4.38 -7.62
N GLN A 135 6.25 -4.08 -8.61
CA GLN A 135 6.50 -4.44 -10.01
C GLN A 135 7.48 -3.48 -10.68
N ASP A 136 7.54 -2.22 -10.20
CA ASP A 136 8.41 -1.17 -10.71
C ASP A 136 8.81 -0.20 -9.60
N ASN A 137 9.93 0.51 -9.76
CA ASN A 137 10.40 1.53 -8.84
C ASN A 137 9.84 2.93 -9.12
N ILE A 138 9.27 3.14 -10.30
CA ILE A 138 8.73 4.45 -10.70
C ILE A 138 7.27 4.53 -10.26
N VAL A 139 7.03 5.26 -9.18
CA VAL A 139 5.69 5.52 -8.67
C VAL A 139 5.10 6.74 -9.37
N ARG A 140 3.93 6.59 -9.95
CA ARG A 140 3.18 7.66 -10.62
C ARG A 140 2.13 8.29 -9.71
N SER A 141 1.46 7.47 -8.92
CA SER A 141 0.40 7.93 -8.02
C SER A 141 0.13 6.89 -6.93
N ILE A 142 -0.25 7.35 -5.76
CA ILE A 142 -0.77 6.54 -4.67
C ILE A 142 -2.22 6.96 -4.42
N CYS A 143 -3.10 5.97 -4.23
CA CYS A 143 -4.51 6.19 -3.97
C CYS A 143 -4.93 5.35 -2.76
N VAL A 144 -5.51 6.00 -1.76
CA VAL A 144 -6.08 5.34 -0.59
C VAL A 144 -7.49 4.87 -0.93
N GLN A 145 -7.76 3.58 -0.79
CA GLN A 145 -9.11 3.05 -0.88
C GLN A 145 -9.81 3.13 0.48
N ASP A 146 -9.11 2.72 1.53
CA ASP A 146 -9.56 2.78 2.92
C ASP A 146 -8.33 2.77 3.87
N ASN A 147 -8.57 2.70 5.18
CA ASN A 147 -7.49 2.73 6.18
C ASN A 147 -6.53 1.53 6.13
N ASN A 148 -6.85 0.48 5.37
CA ASN A 148 -6.04 -0.72 5.29
C ASN A 148 -5.51 -1.01 3.88
N LEU A 149 -6.07 -0.37 2.86
CA LEU A 149 -5.80 -0.71 1.47
C LEU A 149 -5.40 0.49 0.64
N ILE A 150 -4.26 0.38 -0.02
CA ILE A 150 -3.71 1.41 -0.90
C ILE A 150 -3.44 0.82 -2.27
N TRP A 151 -3.72 1.61 -3.29
CA TRP A 151 -3.35 1.34 -4.67
C TRP A 151 -2.19 2.21 -5.10
N VAL A 152 -1.26 1.63 -5.81
CA VAL A 152 -0.07 2.30 -6.32
C VAL A 152 0.00 2.12 -7.83
N ALA A 153 -0.18 3.22 -8.55
CA ALA A 153 0.08 3.25 -9.98
C ALA A 153 1.59 3.41 -10.20
N LEU A 154 2.16 2.50 -10.95
CA LEU A 154 3.58 2.45 -11.31
C LEU A 154 3.74 2.84 -12.79
N ASP A 155 4.97 3.04 -13.25
CA ASP A 155 5.22 3.23 -14.67
C ASP A 155 4.85 1.97 -15.46
N ASN A 156 5.11 0.82 -14.87
CA ASN A 156 4.73 -0.48 -15.43
C ASN A 156 3.86 -1.25 -14.42
N GLY A 157 2.55 -1.05 -14.51
CA GLY A 157 1.56 -1.81 -13.75
C GLY A 157 0.97 -1.11 -12.54
N ILE A 158 0.24 -1.86 -11.75
CA ILE A 158 -0.45 -1.41 -10.53
C ILE A 158 -0.17 -2.42 -9.43
N SER A 159 0.15 -1.92 -8.24
CA SER A 159 0.31 -2.72 -7.03
C SER A 159 -0.77 -2.36 -6.01
N GLN A 160 -1.26 -3.38 -5.32
CA GLN A 160 -2.13 -3.23 -4.15
C GLN A 160 -1.31 -3.50 -2.89
N ILE A 161 -1.41 -2.63 -1.91
CA ILE A 161 -0.73 -2.76 -0.61
C ILE A 161 -1.80 -2.87 0.47
N ASP A 162 -1.83 -4.02 1.14
CA ASP A 162 -2.61 -4.21 2.37
C ASP A 162 -1.73 -3.85 3.55
N ILE A 163 -2.16 -2.83 4.32
CA ILE A 163 -1.42 -2.31 5.47
C ILE A 163 -1.50 -3.27 6.66
N ASN A 164 -2.62 -3.98 6.79
CA ASN A 164 -2.85 -4.89 7.91
C ASN A 164 -3.42 -6.23 7.41
N PRO A 165 -2.64 -6.99 6.65
CA PRO A 165 -3.11 -8.24 6.08
C PRO A 165 -3.50 -9.23 7.19
N PRO A 166 -4.62 -9.95 7.05
CA PRO A 166 -5.06 -10.95 8.02
C PRO A 166 -4.09 -12.12 8.14
N ILE A 167 -3.21 -12.31 7.15
CA ILE A 167 -2.17 -13.33 7.12
C ILE A 167 -0.86 -12.68 6.66
N ALA A 168 0.17 -12.78 7.50
CA ALA A 168 1.53 -12.39 7.14
C ALA A 168 2.41 -13.65 6.97
N MET A 169 3.17 -13.71 5.88
CA MET A 169 4.08 -14.81 5.61
C MET A 169 5.53 -14.42 5.90
N LEU A 170 6.19 -15.18 6.75
CA LEU A 170 7.62 -15.06 7.02
C LEU A 170 8.37 -16.09 6.19
N GLY A 171 8.94 -15.65 5.09
CA GLY A 171 9.67 -16.51 4.17
C GLY A 171 11.19 -16.48 4.37
N LYS A 172 11.92 -17.09 3.42
CA LYS A 172 13.39 -17.16 3.43
C LYS A 172 14.09 -15.79 3.50
N ARG A 173 13.42 -14.72 3.05
CA ARG A 173 13.94 -13.34 3.09
C ARG A 173 14.07 -12.78 4.51
N SER A 174 13.35 -13.34 5.49
CA SER A 174 13.43 -12.90 6.89
C SER A 174 14.77 -13.22 7.56
N GLN A 175 15.60 -14.10 6.97
CA GLN A 175 16.92 -14.52 7.44
C GLN A 175 16.96 -15.03 8.88
N ILE A 176 15.80 -15.43 9.44
CA ILE A 176 15.65 -15.90 10.81
C ILE A 176 15.87 -17.41 10.96
N GLY A 177 16.09 -18.11 9.86
CA GLY A 177 16.27 -19.56 9.84
C GLY A 177 14.97 -20.36 9.88
N LYS A 178 15.07 -21.62 10.30
CA LYS A 178 13.93 -22.54 10.42
C LYS A 178 13.25 -22.32 11.76
N LEU A 179 11.96 -21.99 11.73
CA LEU A 179 11.16 -21.83 12.94
C LEU A 179 11.01 -23.18 13.67
N GLU A 180 11.24 -23.17 14.97
CA GLU A 180 11.06 -24.30 15.87
C GLU A 180 9.94 -24.08 16.87
N ASP A 181 9.79 -22.81 17.34
CA ASP A 181 8.77 -22.45 18.31
C ASP A 181 8.43 -20.96 18.23
N ALA A 182 7.23 -20.57 18.70
CA ALA A 182 6.78 -19.17 18.70
C ALA A 182 5.80 -18.90 19.84
N VAL A 183 5.96 -17.76 20.49
CA VAL A 183 5.06 -17.29 21.56
C VAL A 183 4.73 -15.82 21.30
N LYS A 184 3.44 -15.49 21.41
CA LYS A 184 2.96 -14.11 21.40
C LYS A 184 2.72 -13.66 22.84
N GLU A 185 3.35 -12.54 23.23
CA GLU A 185 3.08 -11.86 24.48
C GLU A 185 2.78 -10.40 24.17
N ASP A 186 1.62 -9.94 24.62
CA ASP A 186 1.08 -8.62 24.31
C ASP A 186 1.13 -8.30 22.79
N ASN A 187 1.88 -7.28 22.41
CA ASN A 187 2.04 -6.87 21.03
C ASN A 187 3.39 -7.32 20.42
N ARG A 188 4.05 -8.32 20.99
CA ARG A 188 5.32 -8.87 20.50
C ARG A 188 5.22 -10.35 20.18
N LEU A 189 5.91 -10.74 19.13
CA LEU A 189 6.11 -12.14 18.76
C LEU A 189 7.56 -12.52 19.10
N TYR A 190 7.71 -13.56 19.89
CA TYR A 190 8.99 -14.18 20.22
C TYR A 190 9.08 -15.51 19.48
N ILE A 191 10.21 -15.76 18.84
CA ILE A 191 10.42 -17.00 18.10
C ILE A 191 11.75 -17.64 18.45
N ARG A 192 11.77 -18.97 18.45
CA ARG A 192 12.97 -19.78 18.47
C ARG A 192 13.17 -20.41 17.10
N THR A 193 14.39 -20.32 16.61
CA THR A 193 14.80 -20.92 15.34
C THR A 193 16.11 -21.67 15.50
N ASN A 194 16.52 -22.39 14.47
CA ASN A 194 17.86 -23.01 14.43
C ASN A 194 19.03 -21.99 14.44
N LEU A 195 18.77 -20.71 14.27
CA LEU A 195 19.78 -19.64 14.33
C LEU A 195 19.75 -18.86 15.65
N GLY A 196 18.82 -19.16 16.56
CA GLY A 196 18.69 -18.49 17.85
C GLY A 196 17.28 -17.97 18.13
N TYR A 197 17.22 -17.03 19.08
CA TYR A 197 15.98 -16.41 19.51
C TYR A 197 15.85 -15.01 18.89
N PHE A 198 14.64 -14.68 18.46
CA PHE A 198 14.30 -13.40 17.85
C PHE A 198 12.99 -12.87 18.39
N SER A 199 12.81 -11.56 18.39
CA SER A 199 11.53 -10.95 18.64
C SER A 199 11.23 -9.84 17.64
N ARG A 200 9.94 -9.56 17.43
CA ARG A 200 9.45 -8.39 16.70
C ARG A 200 8.16 -7.89 17.34
N SER A 201 7.88 -6.60 17.21
CA SER A 201 6.54 -6.10 17.43
C SER A 201 5.59 -6.64 16.36
N LEU A 202 4.30 -6.76 16.68
CA LEU A 202 3.26 -7.14 15.72
C LEU A 202 2.74 -5.93 14.92
N MET A 203 3.34 -4.76 15.13
CA MET A 203 3.03 -3.59 14.31
C MET A 203 3.61 -3.75 12.90
N PHE A 204 2.95 -3.11 11.96
CA PHE A 204 3.36 -3.12 10.55
C PHE A 204 4.80 -2.60 10.40
N GLY A 205 5.58 -3.26 9.56
CA GLY A 205 6.93 -2.83 9.21
C GLY A 205 8.05 -3.30 10.14
N ASP A 206 7.76 -3.76 11.34
CA ASP A 206 8.78 -4.21 12.28
C ASP A 206 9.53 -5.45 11.78
N LYS A 207 10.84 -5.47 12.04
CA LYS A 207 11.71 -6.59 11.69
C LYS A 207 12.00 -7.46 12.91
N PHE A 208 12.35 -8.72 12.66
CA PHE A 208 12.87 -9.58 13.71
C PHE A 208 14.26 -9.10 14.14
N THR A 209 14.42 -8.88 15.44
CA THR A 209 15.70 -8.57 16.08
C THR A 209 16.15 -9.76 16.92
N PRO A 210 17.43 -10.15 16.87
CA PRO A 210 17.96 -11.19 17.72
C PRO A 210 17.89 -10.76 19.19
N ILE A 211 17.57 -11.71 20.07
CA ILE A 211 17.59 -11.51 21.52
C ILE A 211 18.52 -12.54 22.17
N SER A 212 19.00 -12.26 23.38
CA SER A 212 19.86 -13.21 24.09
C SER A 212 19.14 -14.52 24.35
N GLY A 213 19.89 -15.63 24.34
CA GLY A 213 19.32 -16.95 24.59
C GLY A 213 18.64 -17.09 25.96
N GLU A 214 19.09 -16.35 26.97
CA GLU A 214 18.45 -16.34 28.30
C GLU A 214 17.10 -15.64 28.27
N ILE A 215 17.03 -14.43 27.68
CA ILE A 215 15.76 -13.69 27.52
C ILE A 215 14.82 -14.48 26.62
N GLY A 216 15.28 -14.94 25.46
CA GLY A 216 14.45 -15.72 24.54
C GLY A 216 13.90 -16.98 25.16
N ARG A 217 14.69 -17.68 25.98
CA ARG A 217 14.25 -18.88 26.70
C ARG A 217 13.18 -18.57 27.74
N SER A 218 13.26 -17.45 28.46
CA SER A 218 12.28 -17.05 29.47
C SER A 218 10.89 -16.78 28.86
N TYR A 219 10.82 -16.30 27.62
CA TYR A 219 9.54 -16.08 26.92
C TYR A 219 8.98 -17.33 26.26
N ILE A 220 9.83 -18.17 25.67
CA ILE A 220 9.38 -19.34 24.91
C ILE A 220 9.22 -20.57 25.80
N HIS A 221 9.99 -20.65 26.88
CA HIS A 221 9.89 -21.70 27.89
C HIS A 221 9.83 -21.09 29.30
N PRO A 222 8.72 -20.43 29.64
CA PRO A 222 8.53 -20.02 31.03
C PRO A 222 8.51 -21.28 31.92
N ASP A 223 9.18 -21.25 33.06
CA ASP A 223 9.34 -22.36 34.01
C ASP A 223 8.01 -22.83 34.67
N THR A 224 6.89 -22.67 34.01
CA THR A 224 5.58 -23.14 34.43
C THR A 224 5.17 -24.32 33.52
N ALA A 225 5.07 -25.46 34.10
CA ALA A 225 4.94 -26.77 33.48
C ALA A 225 3.74 -27.05 32.56
N ASP A 226 2.94 -26.08 32.13
CA ASP A 226 1.64 -26.36 31.49
C ASP A 226 1.26 -25.57 30.25
N ASN A 227 2.13 -24.75 29.64
CA ASN A 227 1.73 -23.96 28.47
C ASN A 227 2.69 -24.06 27.27
N HIS A 228 2.80 -25.25 26.70
CA HIS A 228 3.28 -25.40 25.31
C HIS A 228 2.19 -24.94 24.34
N LEU A 229 2.16 -23.67 24.02
CA LEU A 229 1.39 -23.20 22.87
C LEU A 229 2.12 -23.61 21.59
N SER A 230 1.62 -24.66 20.94
CA SER A 230 2.10 -25.01 19.60
C SER A 230 1.67 -23.92 18.61
N VAL A 231 2.45 -23.73 17.53
CA VAL A 231 2.15 -22.76 16.44
C VAL A 231 0.72 -22.93 15.90
N SER A 232 0.16 -24.16 15.97
CA SER A 232 -1.23 -24.44 15.58
C SER A 232 -2.28 -23.79 16.49
N THR A 233 -1.93 -23.39 17.70
CA THR A 233 -2.86 -22.78 18.66
C THR A 233 -2.97 -21.27 18.46
N LEU A 234 -1.94 -20.61 17.92
CA LEU A 234 -1.93 -19.18 17.61
C LEU A 234 -2.98 -18.78 16.55
N PHE A 235 -3.40 -19.71 15.70
CA PHE A 235 -4.38 -19.46 14.63
C PHE A 235 -5.81 -19.92 14.94
N LYS A 236 -6.05 -20.53 16.12
CA LYS A 236 -7.38 -21.08 16.48
C LYS A 236 -8.26 -20.14 17.31
N ASN A 237 -7.73 -19.05 17.84
CA ASN A 237 -8.48 -18.11 18.69
C ASN A 237 -8.66 -16.76 17.98
N LYS A 238 -9.51 -16.71 16.96
CA LYS A 238 -10.28 -15.54 16.53
C LYS A 238 -11.72 -15.96 16.31
#